data_82302e356d358713964af291f73496c9
#
_entry.id   82302e356d358713964af291f73496c9
#
_cell.length_a   1.000
_cell.length_b   1.000
_cell.length_c   1.000
_cell.angle_alpha   90.00
_cell.angle_beta   90.00
_cell.angle_gamma   90.00
#
_symmetry.space_group_name_H-M   'P 1'
#
loop_
_entity.id
_entity.type
_entity.pdbx_description
1 polymer ?
#
loop_
_entity_poly.entity_id
_entity_poly.type
_entity_poly.pdbx_seq_one_letter_code
_entity_poly.pdbx_strand_id
1 'polypeptide(L)'
;SAASDVYKRQVEQYGLDDYETSVKAIEKITQFTSCEFVTHSFIIKYPDQMMKQMLVWSKHEHWGVRRLASEGCRPRLPWAMALPNLKENPAPIIPILENLKNDPARFVRLSVANNLNDIAKDNPEIVIDLVKKWKGESKEVDWIIKHGCRTLLKQGNPEVMELFGFNSTISNICVEDFQISSPEVKVGDSLEVSFKLLNKNDQTTKIRLEYGIYYQKANGTLTKKVHKISEKEYAGNSTTRITRKHSFRVVTTRKLHLGLHQIAMIINGNEFEKYDFELIE
;
A
#
# COMPACT_ATOMS: atom_id res chain seq x y z
N SER A 1 24.50 -2.19 9.97
CA SER A 1 25.87 -2.74 9.91
C SER A 1 25.84 -4.20 10.35
N ALA A 2 26.80 -5.04 9.93
CA ALA A 2 26.85 -6.45 10.31
C ALA A 2 26.78 -6.67 11.84
N ALA A 3 27.38 -5.79 12.64
CA ALA A 3 27.31 -5.85 14.10
C ALA A 3 25.88 -5.67 14.65
N SER A 4 25.10 -4.74 14.09
CA SER A 4 23.71 -4.54 14.54
C SER A 4 22.79 -5.72 14.22
N ASP A 5 23.06 -6.44 13.14
CA ASP A 5 22.30 -7.63 12.77
C ASP A 5 22.62 -8.82 13.66
N VAL A 6 23.86 -8.90 14.17
CA VAL A 6 24.27 -9.92 15.18
C VAL A 6 23.49 -9.71 16.48
N TYR A 7 23.42 -8.50 17.02
CA TYR A 7 22.67 -8.23 18.26
C TYR A 7 21.18 -8.55 18.14
N LYS A 8 20.56 -8.20 17.01
CA LYS A 8 19.15 -8.54 16.75
C LYS A 8 18.92 -10.06 16.75
N ARG A 9 19.78 -10.81 16.05
CA ARG A 9 19.71 -12.28 16.03
C ARG A 9 19.94 -12.91 17.41
N GLN A 10 20.84 -12.35 18.22
CA GLN A 10 21.04 -12.83 19.59
C GLN A 10 19.78 -12.69 20.44
N VAL A 11 19.12 -11.54 20.40
CA VAL A 11 17.85 -11.34 21.13
C VAL A 11 16.76 -12.29 20.61
N GLU A 12 16.68 -12.50 19.30
CA GLU A 12 15.70 -13.42 18.70
C GLU A 12 15.97 -14.90 19.07
N GLN A 13 17.23 -15.33 19.04
CA GLN A 13 17.58 -16.75 19.25
C GLN A 13 17.67 -17.14 20.71
N TYR A 14 18.18 -16.25 21.57
CA TYR A 14 18.48 -16.57 22.95
C TYR A 14 17.64 -15.82 23.98
N GLY A 15 16.98 -14.75 23.56
CA GLY A 15 16.22 -13.87 24.44
C GLY A 15 14.75 -14.22 24.60
N LEU A 16 14.21 -15.16 23.79
CA LEU A 16 12.78 -15.47 23.81
C LEU A 16 12.25 -16.01 25.13
N ASP A 17 13.12 -16.60 25.99
CA ASP A 17 12.75 -17.13 27.31
C ASP A 17 12.95 -16.12 28.44
N ASP A 18 13.61 -14.98 28.17
CA ASP A 18 13.79 -13.88 29.10
C ASP A 18 13.14 -12.60 28.52
N TYR A 19 11.84 -12.48 28.68
CA TYR A 19 11.03 -11.40 28.14
C TYR A 19 11.50 -10.02 28.62
N GLU A 20 11.70 -9.86 29.94
CA GLU A 20 11.99 -8.57 30.55
C GLU A 20 13.35 -7.99 30.09
N THR A 21 14.38 -8.81 30.05
CA THR A 21 15.70 -8.41 29.56
C THR A 21 15.66 -8.11 28.07
N SER A 22 14.97 -8.95 27.30
CA SER A 22 14.91 -8.83 25.85
C SER A 22 14.13 -7.59 25.41
N VAL A 23 13.00 -7.25 26.03
CA VAL A 23 12.23 -6.06 25.73
C VAL A 23 13.06 -4.79 25.99
N LYS A 24 13.82 -4.73 27.09
CA LYS A 24 14.75 -3.62 27.36
C LYS A 24 15.87 -3.53 26.32
N ALA A 25 16.40 -4.67 25.88
CA ALA A 25 17.41 -4.72 24.82
C ALA A 25 16.85 -4.22 23.49
N ILE A 26 15.66 -4.69 23.08
CA ILE A 26 14.96 -4.26 21.86
C ILE A 26 14.74 -2.73 21.88
N GLU A 27 14.28 -2.18 23.00
CA GLU A 27 14.07 -0.74 23.18
C GLU A 27 15.36 0.08 22.98
N LYS A 28 16.47 -0.41 23.52
CA LYS A 28 17.77 0.25 23.34
C LYS A 28 18.32 0.10 21.92
N ILE A 29 18.29 -1.10 21.37
CA ILE A 29 18.83 -1.39 20.03
C ILE A 29 18.05 -0.62 18.96
N THR A 30 16.70 -0.52 19.09
CA THR A 30 15.87 0.13 18.06
C THR A 30 16.13 1.63 17.93
N GLN A 31 16.76 2.26 18.92
CA GLN A 31 17.17 3.67 18.83
C GLN A 31 18.30 3.88 17.80
N PHE A 32 19.04 2.83 17.47
CA PHE A 32 20.17 2.87 16.52
C PHE A 32 19.87 2.10 15.23
N THR A 33 19.11 1.02 15.31
CA THR A 33 18.75 0.17 14.16
C THR A 33 17.43 -0.53 14.41
N SER A 34 16.57 -0.59 13.39
CA SER A 34 15.22 -1.11 13.54
C SER A 34 15.15 -2.60 13.92
N CYS A 35 14.27 -2.94 14.89
CA CYS A 35 14.09 -4.27 15.46
C CYS A 35 12.74 -4.92 15.11
N GLU A 36 12.06 -4.46 14.05
CA GLU A 36 10.72 -4.92 13.69
C GLU A 36 10.59 -6.44 13.49
N PHE A 37 11.61 -7.10 12.96
CA PHE A 37 11.60 -8.56 12.77
C PHE A 37 11.64 -9.31 14.09
N VAL A 38 12.49 -8.85 15.02
CA VAL A 38 12.64 -9.47 16.35
C VAL A 38 11.32 -9.41 17.11
N THR A 39 10.59 -8.29 17.04
CA THR A 39 9.33 -8.12 17.76
C THR A 39 8.24 -9.10 17.33
N HIS A 40 8.27 -9.60 16.08
CA HIS A 40 7.31 -10.61 15.62
C HIS A 40 7.39 -11.91 16.40
N SER A 41 8.60 -12.41 16.67
CA SER A 41 8.81 -13.61 17.47
C SER A 41 8.26 -13.45 18.91
N PHE A 42 8.43 -12.25 19.48
CA PHE A 42 7.89 -11.92 20.81
C PHE A 42 6.37 -11.74 20.80
N ILE A 43 5.77 -11.14 19.77
CA ILE A 43 4.31 -11.04 19.64
C ILE A 43 3.68 -12.43 19.52
N ILE A 44 4.30 -13.34 18.78
CA ILE A 44 3.80 -14.72 18.64
C ILE A 44 3.85 -15.44 19.99
N LYS A 45 4.95 -15.31 20.74
CA LYS A 45 5.12 -16.01 22.01
C LYS A 45 4.39 -15.37 23.19
N TYR A 46 4.31 -14.04 23.22
CA TYR A 46 3.76 -13.23 24.31
C TYR A 46 2.75 -12.18 23.78
N PRO A 47 1.65 -12.59 23.13
CA PRO A 47 0.81 -11.67 22.37
C PRO A 47 0.28 -10.51 23.22
N ASP A 48 -0.30 -10.78 24.37
CA ASP A 48 -0.89 -9.75 25.23
C ASP A 48 0.15 -8.83 25.88
N GLN A 49 1.25 -9.41 26.37
CA GLN A 49 2.32 -8.64 27.00
C GLN A 49 3.02 -7.75 25.99
N MET A 50 3.30 -8.28 24.80
CA MET A 50 4.00 -7.53 23.76
C MET A 50 3.13 -6.41 23.18
N MET A 51 1.83 -6.64 22.95
CA MET A 51 0.93 -5.59 22.50
C MET A 51 0.74 -4.47 23.53
N LYS A 52 0.72 -4.79 24.83
CA LYS A 52 0.78 -3.79 25.91
C LYS A 52 2.08 -3.00 25.86
N GLN A 53 3.21 -3.67 25.67
CA GLN A 53 4.52 -3.02 25.53
C GLN A 53 4.58 -2.10 24.31
N MET A 54 4.03 -2.54 23.16
CA MET A 54 3.92 -1.69 21.97
C MET A 54 3.11 -0.42 22.24
N LEU A 55 2.02 -0.53 23.01
CA LEU A 55 1.22 0.62 23.41
C LEU A 55 2.02 1.58 24.32
N VAL A 56 2.84 1.07 25.23
CA VAL A 56 3.78 1.89 26.02
C VAL A 56 4.79 2.58 25.11
N TRP A 57 5.42 1.84 24.21
CA TRP A 57 6.42 2.36 23.27
C TRP A 57 5.86 3.40 22.30
N SER A 58 4.56 3.38 22.01
CA SER A 58 3.93 4.42 21.19
C SER A 58 3.97 5.83 21.81
N LYS A 59 4.30 5.93 23.11
CA LYS A 59 4.45 7.21 23.85
C LYS A 59 5.89 7.51 24.24
N HIS A 60 6.84 6.72 23.78
CA HIS A 60 8.27 6.85 24.13
C HIS A 60 8.86 8.15 23.57
N GLU A 61 9.82 8.74 24.27
CA GLU A 61 10.49 9.99 23.83
C GLU A 61 11.23 9.84 22.49
N HIS A 62 11.90 8.68 22.29
CA HIS A 62 12.69 8.44 21.09
C HIS A 62 11.81 7.98 19.92
N TRP A 63 11.89 8.68 18.79
CA TRP A 63 11.07 8.41 17.60
C TRP A 63 11.25 6.99 17.03
N GLY A 64 12.45 6.40 17.11
CA GLY A 64 12.72 5.04 16.64
C GLY A 64 11.94 3.99 17.43
N VAL A 65 11.75 4.19 18.75
CA VAL A 65 10.92 3.33 19.61
C VAL A 65 9.44 3.51 19.27
N ARG A 66 8.98 4.75 19.07
CA ARG A 66 7.59 5.01 18.61
C ARG A 66 7.32 4.42 17.23
N ARG A 67 8.31 4.50 16.32
CA ARG A 67 8.21 3.82 15.01
C ARG A 67 8.10 2.30 15.18
N LEU A 68 8.92 1.71 16.04
CA LEU A 68 8.88 0.27 16.32
C LEU A 68 7.52 -0.16 16.85
N ALA A 69 6.88 0.63 17.71
CA ALA A 69 5.55 0.35 18.22
C ALA A 69 4.51 0.12 17.11
N SER A 70 4.60 0.87 16.00
CA SER A 70 3.74 0.67 14.83
C SER A 70 4.29 -0.38 13.87
N GLU A 71 5.59 -0.30 13.50
CA GLU A 71 6.18 -1.16 12.48
C GLU A 71 6.28 -2.62 12.94
N GLY A 72 6.61 -2.83 14.23
CA GLY A 72 6.81 -4.15 14.81
C GLY A 72 5.51 -4.95 15.04
N CYS A 73 4.34 -4.32 14.99
CA CYS A 73 3.05 -5.01 15.07
C CYS A 73 2.28 -5.05 13.74
N ARG A 74 2.94 -4.75 12.62
CA ARG A 74 2.32 -4.83 11.29
C ARG A 74 1.91 -6.27 10.97
N PRO A 75 0.63 -6.54 10.66
CA PRO A 75 0.14 -7.91 10.43
C PRO A 75 0.82 -8.60 9.22
N ARG A 76 1.31 -7.81 8.26
CA ARG A 76 1.90 -8.26 6.99
C ARG A 76 3.21 -7.54 6.70
N LEU A 77 4.08 -7.46 7.69
CA LEU A 77 5.41 -6.85 7.52
C LEU A 77 6.18 -7.60 6.43
N PRO A 78 6.69 -6.91 5.38
CA PRO A 78 7.46 -7.56 4.32
C PRO A 78 8.67 -8.31 4.89
N TRP A 79 8.87 -9.54 4.42
CA TRP A 79 9.96 -10.46 4.79
C TRP A 79 9.95 -10.97 6.23
N ALA A 80 9.00 -10.55 7.05
CA ALA A 80 8.75 -11.14 8.36
C ALA A 80 7.69 -12.25 8.27
N MET A 81 7.59 -13.06 9.31
CA MET A 81 6.46 -13.95 9.52
C MET A 81 5.19 -13.11 9.67
N ALA A 82 4.10 -13.50 9.01
CA ALA A 82 2.81 -12.85 9.23
C ALA A 82 2.36 -13.07 10.68
N LEU A 83 1.56 -12.13 11.21
CA LEU A 83 0.94 -12.23 12.53
C LEU A 83 -0.54 -12.62 12.39
N PRO A 84 -0.88 -13.94 12.34
CA PRO A 84 -2.23 -14.39 12.02
C PRO A 84 -3.31 -13.81 12.93
N ASN A 85 -3.06 -13.76 14.24
CA ASN A 85 -4.02 -13.21 15.22
C ASN A 85 -4.32 -11.72 14.97
N LEU A 86 -3.31 -10.94 14.60
CA LEU A 86 -3.48 -9.50 14.29
C LEU A 86 -4.05 -9.26 12.89
N LYS A 87 -3.96 -10.23 11.99
CA LYS A 87 -4.69 -10.20 10.70
C LYS A 87 -6.17 -10.48 10.91
N GLU A 88 -6.51 -11.41 11.78
CA GLU A 88 -7.89 -11.75 12.11
C GLU A 88 -8.54 -10.64 12.96
N ASN A 89 -7.84 -10.17 13.99
CA ASN A 89 -8.32 -9.12 14.88
C ASN A 89 -7.25 -8.03 15.10
N PRO A 90 -7.29 -6.92 14.36
CA PRO A 90 -6.35 -5.82 14.50
C PRO A 90 -6.67 -4.86 15.67
N ALA A 91 -7.72 -5.09 16.46
CA ALA A 91 -8.13 -4.20 17.54
C ALA A 91 -7.00 -3.80 18.49
N PRO A 92 -6.04 -4.68 18.88
CA PRO A 92 -4.93 -4.29 19.74
C PRO A 92 -3.96 -3.27 19.09
N ILE A 93 -3.94 -3.17 17.76
CA ILE A 93 -3.09 -2.21 17.03
C ILE A 93 -3.68 -0.81 17.04
N ILE A 94 -5.00 -0.67 17.03
CA ILE A 94 -5.69 0.61 16.83
C ILE A 94 -5.28 1.70 17.84
N PRO A 95 -5.20 1.44 19.17
CA PRO A 95 -4.75 2.45 20.13
C PRO A 95 -3.32 2.93 19.89
N ILE A 96 -2.45 2.07 19.35
CA ILE A 96 -1.07 2.41 19.00
C ILE A 96 -1.08 3.42 17.84
N LEU A 97 -1.86 3.15 16.79
CA LEU A 97 -1.97 4.04 15.62
C LEU A 97 -2.63 5.38 16.00
N GLU A 98 -3.62 5.38 16.88
CA GLU A 98 -4.24 6.60 17.42
C GLU A 98 -3.20 7.50 18.12
N ASN A 99 -2.31 6.93 18.92
CA ASN A 99 -1.24 7.69 19.57
C ASN A 99 -0.23 8.28 18.57
N LEU A 100 -0.01 7.61 17.43
CA LEU A 100 1.08 7.90 16.49
C LEU A 100 0.65 8.68 15.23
N LYS A 101 -0.65 8.83 14.96
CA LYS A 101 -1.14 9.46 13.73
C LYS A 101 -0.68 10.92 13.56
N ASN A 102 -0.47 11.64 14.67
CA ASN A 102 0.02 13.02 14.69
C ASN A 102 1.50 13.14 15.09
N ASP A 103 2.27 12.04 15.01
CA ASP A 103 3.68 12.05 15.40
C ASP A 103 4.49 13.08 14.58
N PRO A 104 5.38 13.87 15.21
CA PRO A 104 6.21 14.84 14.50
C PRO A 104 7.17 14.17 13.50
N ALA A 105 7.61 12.92 13.77
CA ALA A 105 8.53 12.21 12.89
C ALA A 105 7.82 11.58 11.69
N ARG A 106 8.22 11.99 10.49
CA ARG A 106 7.67 11.45 9.23
C ARG A 106 7.77 9.92 9.13
N PHE A 107 8.86 9.33 9.61
CA PHE A 107 9.06 7.86 9.57
C PHE A 107 8.06 7.11 10.45
N VAL A 108 7.62 7.71 11.56
CA VAL A 108 6.56 7.16 12.41
C VAL A 108 5.22 7.22 11.65
N ARG A 109 4.87 8.36 11.10
CA ARG A 109 3.63 8.52 10.31
C ARG A 109 3.58 7.59 9.09
N LEU A 110 4.71 7.38 8.42
CA LEU A 110 4.80 6.41 7.31
C LEU A 110 4.54 4.98 7.79
N SER A 111 5.06 4.61 8.96
CA SER A 111 4.77 3.31 9.57
C SER A 111 3.29 3.13 9.88
N VAL A 112 2.63 4.16 10.46
CA VAL A 112 1.17 4.16 10.70
C VAL A 112 0.41 3.92 9.40
N ALA A 113 0.76 4.64 8.33
CA ALA A 113 0.12 4.48 7.02
C ALA A 113 0.33 3.09 6.41
N ASN A 114 1.52 2.50 6.60
CA ASN A 114 1.82 1.14 6.15
C ASN A 114 1.03 0.09 6.95
N ASN A 115 0.91 0.29 8.26
CA ASN A 115 0.14 -0.60 9.14
C ASN A 115 -1.35 -0.58 8.75
N LEU A 116 -1.95 0.60 8.59
CA LEU A 116 -3.32 0.74 8.06
C LEU A 116 -3.50 -0.01 6.74
N ASN A 117 -2.54 0.10 5.81
CA ASN A 117 -2.64 -0.61 4.53
C ASN A 117 -2.51 -2.13 4.67
N ASP A 118 -1.81 -2.62 5.68
CA ASP A 118 -1.76 -4.06 5.96
C ASP A 118 -3.07 -4.54 6.57
N ILE A 119 -3.65 -3.79 7.52
CA ILE A 119 -4.96 -4.06 8.11
C ILE A 119 -6.06 -4.05 7.03
N ALA A 120 -6.03 -3.08 6.12
CA ALA A 120 -7.02 -2.93 5.04
C ALA A 120 -7.14 -4.13 4.10
N LYS A 121 -6.14 -5.01 4.06
CA LYS A 121 -6.17 -6.20 3.19
C LYS A 121 -7.04 -7.33 3.75
N ASP A 122 -7.17 -7.39 5.06
CA ASP A 122 -7.93 -8.44 5.77
C ASP A 122 -9.20 -7.87 6.43
N ASN A 123 -9.17 -6.60 6.85
CA ASN A 123 -10.23 -5.91 7.59
C ASN A 123 -10.47 -4.50 6.99
N PRO A 124 -10.97 -4.40 5.75
CA PRO A 124 -11.16 -3.11 5.09
C PRO A 124 -12.14 -2.20 5.82
N GLU A 125 -13.21 -2.73 6.41
CA GLU A 125 -14.24 -2.00 7.16
C GLU A 125 -13.65 -1.24 8.35
N ILE A 126 -12.74 -1.85 9.11
CA ILE A 126 -12.07 -1.20 10.25
C ILE A 126 -11.26 0.02 9.78
N VAL A 127 -10.55 -0.12 8.67
CA VAL A 127 -9.78 0.99 8.11
C VAL A 127 -10.69 2.09 7.56
N ILE A 128 -11.79 1.74 6.92
CA ILE A 128 -12.78 2.70 6.42
C ILE A 128 -13.36 3.53 7.58
N ASP A 129 -13.70 2.89 8.70
CA ASP A 129 -14.22 3.59 9.89
C ASP A 129 -13.16 4.52 10.50
N LEU A 130 -11.90 4.09 10.55
CA LEU A 130 -10.80 4.96 10.99
C LEU A 130 -10.60 6.14 10.05
N VAL A 131 -10.71 5.94 8.74
CA VAL A 131 -10.63 7.03 7.74
C VAL A 131 -11.74 8.05 7.97
N LYS A 132 -12.99 7.61 8.16
CA LYS A 132 -14.11 8.51 8.45
C LYS A 132 -13.86 9.33 9.71
N LYS A 133 -13.31 8.69 10.75
CA LYS A 133 -13.00 9.34 12.03
C LYS A 133 -11.86 10.35 11.94
N TRP A 134 -10.80 10.03 11.19
CA TRP A 134 -9.55 10.80 11.17
C TRP A 134 -9.50 11.88 10.08
N LYS A 135 -10.33 11.77 9.05
CA LYS A 135 -10.33 12.67 7.90
C LYS A 135 -10.58 14.12 8.33
N GLY A 136 -9.70 15.02 7.88
CA GLY A 136 -9.78 16.45 8.17
C GLY A 136 -9.14 16.89 9.50
N GLU A 137 -8.56 15.97 10.27
CA GLU A 137 -7.86 16.35 11.51
C GLU A 137 -6.61 17.20 11.24
N SER A 138 -5.80 16.83 10.26
CA SER A 138 -4.62 17.58 9.79
C SER A 138 -4.19 17.11 8.41
N LYS A 139 -3.32 17.89 7.74
CA LYS A 139 -2.74 17.50 6.43
C LYS A 139 -1.92 16.21 6.51
N GLU A 140 -1.23 16.01 7.62
CA GLU A 140 -0.42 14.84 7.90
C GLU A 140 -1.30 13.60 8.08
N VAL A 141 -2.40 13.71 8.82
CA VAL A 141 -3.36 12.62 9.02
C VAL A 141 -4.09 12.30 7.72
N ASP A 142 -4.50 13.30 6.95
CA ASP A 142 -5.12 13.09 5.63
C ASP A 142 -4.16 12.35 4.67
N TRP A 143 -2.86 12.65 4.74
CA TRP A 143 -1.85 11.91 3.99
C TRP A 143 -1.73 10.45 4.48
N ILE A 144 -1.73 10.22 5.81
CA ILE A 144 -1.65 8.88 6.41
C ILE A 144 -2.82 8.01 5.92
N ILE A 145 -4.06 8.48 6.08
CA ILE A 145 -5.24 7.70 5.71
C ILE A 145 -5.28 7.42 4.21
N LYS A 146 -4.92 8.39 3.37
CA LYS A 146 -4.85 8.20 1.93
C LYS A 146 -3.79 7.19 1.53
N HIS A 147 -2.60 7.25 2.13
CA HIS A 147 -1.53 6.29 1.90
C HIS A 147 -1.88 4.90 2.46
N GLY A 148 -2.56 4.83 3.59
CA GLY A 148 -3.10 3.61 4.20
C GLY A 148 -4.15 2.92 3.30
N CYS A 149 -4.98 3.69 2.62
CA CYS A 149 -6.01 3.18 1.71
C CYS A 149 -5.51 2.86 0.28
N ARG A 150 -4.20 2.94 0.00
CA ARG A 150 -3.69 2.78 -1.37
C ARG A 150 -4.03 1.44 -2.03
N THR A 151 -4.17 0.36 -1.24
CA THR A 151 -4.61 -0.95 -1.76
C THR A 151 -6.09 -0.91 -2.10
N LEU A 152 -6.94 -0.41 -1.22
CA LEU A 152 -8.39 -0.27 -1.45
C LEU A 152 -8.70 0.65 -2.64
N LEU A 153 -7.96 1.76 -2.77
CA LEU A 153 -8.06 2.65 -3.94
C LEU A 153 -7.71 1.93 -5.25
N LYS A 154 -6.67 1.09 -5.26
CA LYS A 154 -6.30 0.30 -6.45
C LYS A 154 -7.29 -0.82 -6.75
N GLN A 155 -8.00 -1.31 -5.74
CA GLN A 155 -9.06 -2.29 -5.90
C GLN A 155 -10.38 -1.66 -6.37
N GLY A 156 -10.45 -0.31 -6.38
CA GLY A 156 -11.66 0.41 -6.76
C GLY A 156 -12.77 0.33 -5.71
N ASN A 157 -12.41 0.21 -4.42
CA ASN A 157 -13.42 0.16 -3.35
C ASN A 157 -14.30 1.42 -3.41
N PRO A 158 -15.62 1.31 -3.65
CA PRO A 158 -16.49 2.45 -3.92
C PRO A 158 -16.54 3.44 -2.75
N GLU A 159 -16.65 2.94 -1.52
CA GLU A 159 -16.74 3.77 -0.32
C GLU A 159 -15.45 4.56 -0.09
N VAL A 160 -14.28 3.92 -0.29
CA VAL A 160 -12.99 4.59 -0.20
C VAL A 160 -12.83 5.62 -1.33
N MET A 161 -13.28 5.32 -2.55
CA MET A 161 -13.29 6.29 -3.65
C MET A 161 -14.08 7.54 -3.28
N GLU A 162 -15.28 7.40 -2.76
CA GLU A 162 -16.12 8.51 -2.32
C GLU A 162 -15.51 9.31 -1.17
N LEU A 163 -14.93 8.63 -0.17
CA LEU A 163 -14.26 9.29 0.95
C LEU A 163 -13.11 10.20 0.49
N PHE A 164 -12.44 9.88 -0.61
CA PHE A 164 -11.38 10.72 -1.19
C PHE A 164 -11.87 11.63 -2.33
N GLY A 165 -13.20 11.71 -2.54
CA GLY A 165 -13.84 12.61 -3.50
C GLY A 165 -13.75 12.15 -4.95
N PHE A 166 -13.61 10.83 -5.18
CA PHE A 166 -13.74 10.22 -6.50
C PHE A 166 -15.13 9.63 -6.63
N ASN A 167 -15.96 10.23 -7.49
CA ASN A 167 -17.27 9.67 -7.76
C ASN A 167 -17.11 8.30 -8.44
N SER A 168 -17.72 7.27 -7.87
CA SER A 168 -17.76 5.92 -8.45
C SER A 168 -18.70 5.83 -9.65
N THR A 169 -19.69 6.73 -9.75
CA THR A 169 -20.58 6.84 -10.91
C THR A 169 -19.91 7.70 -11.98
N ILE A 170 -19.43 7.07 -13.05
CA ILE A 170 -18.66 7.72 -14.13
C ILE A 170 -19.44 7.84 -15.43
N SER A 171 -20.79 7.90 -15.39
CA SER A 171 -21.65 7.87 -16.59
C SER A 171 -21.28 8.92 -17.65
N ASN A 172 -20.73 10.06 -17.23
CA ASN A 172 -20.33 11.17 -18.10
C ASN A 172 -18.80 11.27 -18.30
N ILE A 173 -18.03 10.24 -17.90
CA ILE A 173 -16.59 10.15 -18.14
C ILE A 173 -16.35 9.02 -19.13
N CYS A 174 -15.70 9.33 -20.25
CA CYS A 174 -15.46 8.37 -21.33
C CYS A 174 -13.98 8.30 -21.69
N VAL A 175 -13.58 7.13 -22.18
CA VAL A 175 -12.30 6.92 -22.87
C VAL A 175 -12.61 6.69 -24.35
N GLU A 176 -12.01 7.50 -25.22
CA GLU A 176 -12.16 7.39 -26.66
C GLU A 176 -10.78 7.28 -27.33
N ASP A 177 -10.74 6.75 -28.54
CA ASP A 177 -9.53 6.61 -29.37
C ASP A 177 -8.38 5.89 -28.63
N PHE A 178 -8.72 4.84 -27.87
CA PHE A 178 -7.70 4.05 -27.19
C PHE A 178 -6.86 3.26 -28.19
N GLN A 179 -5.54 3.46 -28.15
CA GLN A 179 -4.59 2.83 -29.05
C GLN A 179 -3.37 2.34 -28.28
N ILE A 180 -2.86 1.18 -28.65
CA ILE A 180 -1.55 0.67 -28.23
C ILE A 180 -0.56 0.81 -29.38
N SER A 181 0.69 1.09 -29.07
CA SER A 181 1.76 1.34 -30.08
C SER A 181 2.08 0.11 -30.94
N SER A 182 1.87 -1.08 -30.39
CA SER A 182 2.13 -2.35 -31.10
C SER A 182 1.33 -3.48 -30.41
N PRO A 183 0.81 -4.46 -31.18
CA PRO A 183 0.28 -5.68 -30.64
C PRO A 183 1.36 -6.62 -30.07
N GLU A 184 2.63 -6.37 -30.36
CA GLU A 184 3.78 -7.12 -29.85
C GLU A 184 4.78 -6.19 -29.18
N VAL A 185 5.31 -6.61 -28.02
CA VAL A 185 6.30 -5.85 -27.24
C VAL A 185 7.45 -6.75 -26.86
N LYS A 186 8.68 -6.32 -27.12
CA LYS A 186 9.87 -7.08 -26.71
C LYS A 186 10.16 -6.89 -25.21
N VAL A 187 10.67 -7.95 -24.59
CA VAL A 187 11.24 -7.83 -23.24
C VAL A 187 12.39 -6.82 -23.26
N GLY A 188 12.33 -5.85 -22.37
CA GLY A 188 13.24 -4.71 -22.33
C GLY A 188 12.67 -3.41 -22.89
N ASP A 189 11.69 -3.50 -23.77
CA ASP A 189 11.03 -2.38 -24.41
C ASP A 189 9.84 -1.83 -23.59
N SER A 190 9.08 -0.95 -24.19
CA SER A 190 7.92 -0.32 -23.58
C SER A 190 6.69 -0.36 -24.50
N LEU A 191 5.55 -0.69 -23.93
CA LEU A 191 4.25 -0.47 -24.55
C LEU A 191 3.84 0.99 -24.35
N GLU A 192 3.60 1.73 -25.42
CA GLU A 192 2.97 3.04 -25.36
C GLU A 192 1.48 2.92 -25.62
N VAL A 193 0.69 3.61 -24.80
CA VAL A 193 -0.77 3.73 -24.98
C VAL A 193 -1.14 5.18 -25.09
N SER A 194 -2.10 5.49 -25.96
CA SER A 194 -2.68 6.82 -26.10
C SER A 194 -4.20 6.74 -26.17
N PHE A 195 -4.88 7.73 -25.63
CA PHE A 195 -6.34 7.83 -25.61
C PHE A 195 -6.79 9.24 -25.32
N LYS A 196 -8.07 9.51 -25.54
CA LYS A 196 -8.76 10.73 -25.13
C LYS A 196 -9.59 10.44 -23.89
N LEU A 197 -9.40 11.23 -22.83
CA LEU A 197 -10.28 11.27 -21.67
C LEU A 197 -11.27 12.42 -21.85
N LEU A 198 -12.55 12.11 -21.89
CA LEU A 198 -13.64 13.09 -22.01
C LEU A 198 -14.34 13.21 -20.66
N ASN A 199 -14.43 14.45 -20.17
CA ASN A 199 -15.33 14.80 -19.08
C ASN A 199 -16.55 15.53 -19.68
N LYS A 200 -17.66 14.81 -19.81
CA LYS A 200 -18.93 15.32 -20.33
C LYS A 200 -19.84 15.94 -19.26
N ASN A 201 -19.35 16.02 -17.99
CA ASN A 201 -20.04 16.78 -16.96
C ASN A 201 -19.87 18.28 -17.22
N ASP A 202 -20.86 19.09 -16.81
CA ASP A 202 -20.75 20.55 -16.87
C ASP A 202 -19.74 21.09 -15.85
N GLN A 203 -19.53 20.36 -14.76
CA GLN A 203 -18.64 20.74 -13.65
C GLN A 203 -17.27 20.07 -13.75
N THR A 204 -16.27 20.76 -13.18
CA THR A 204 -14.95 20.17 -12.92
C THR A 204 -15.09 18.91 -12.09
N THR A 205 -14.47 17.82 -12.55
CA THR A 205 -14.59 16.50 -11.91
C THR A 205 -13.22 16.02 -11.48
N LYS A 206 -13.13 15.57 -10.24
CA LYS A 206 -11.91 14.92 -9.72
C LYS A 206 -11.85 13.48 -10.21
N ILE A 207 -10.80 13.17 -10.96
CA ILE A 207 -10.63 11.86 -11.60
C ILE A 207 -9.32 11.23 -11.12
N ARG A 208 -9.42 9.98 -10.67
CA ARG A 208 -8.31 9.07 -10.46
C ARG A 208 -8.21 8.17 -11.69
N LEU A 209 -7.18 8.42 -12.49
CA LEU A 209 -6.91 7.70 -13.72
C LEU A 209 -5.79 6.70 -13.51
N GLU A 210 -6.06 5.45 -13.84
CA GLU A 210 -5.14 4.33 -13.68
C GLU A 210 -5.24 3.42 -14.92
N TYR A 211 -4.30 2.49 -15.04
CA TYR A 211 -4.39 1.37 -15.97
C TYR A 211 -3.98 0.06 -15.30
N GLY A 212 -4.59 -1.02 -15.73
CA GLY A 212 -4.25 -2.37 -15.31
C GLY A 212 -3.43 -3.07 -16.39
N ILE A 213 -2.27 -3.65 -16.01
CA ILE A 213 -1.58 -4.63 -16.85
C ILE A 213 -1.89 -6.00 -16.28
N TYR A 214 -2.36 -6.88 -17.14
CA TYR A 214 -2.60 -8.29 -16.88
C TYR A 214 -1.39 -9.08 -17.35
N TYR A 215 -0.56 -9.50 -16.41
CA TYR A 215 0.67 -10.26 -16.69
C TYR A 215 0.40 -11.73 -16.75
N GLN A 216 0.91 -12.38 -17.79
CA GLN A 216 0.92 -13.85 -17.87
C GLN A 216 1.82 -14.43 -16.78
N LYS A 217 1.34 -15.49 -16.14
CA LYS A 217 2.09 -16.33 -15.20
C LYS A 217 2.62 -17.59 -15.89
N ALA A 218 3.50 -18.32 -15.21
CA ALA A 218 4.04 -19.59 -15.69
C ALA A 218 2.96 -20.64 -16.04
N ASN A 219 1.80 -20.58 -15.38
CA ASN A 219 0.66 -21.48 -15.62
C ASN A 219 -0.33 -20.95 -16.66
N GLY A 220 0.01 -19.90 -17.40
CA GLY A 220 -0.84 -19.30 -18.43
C GLY A 220 -1.96 -18.38 -17.91
N THR A 221 -2.20 -18.32 -16.59
CA THR A 221 -3.20 -17.38 -16.04
C THR A 221 -2.69 -15.95 -16.01
N LEU A 222 -3.61 -14.99 -16.05
CA LEU A 222 -3.28 -13.56 -15.99
C LEU A 222 -3.43 -13.01 -14.58
N THR A 223 -2.49 -12.15 -14.18
CA THR A 223 -2.55 -11.41 -12.89
C THR A 223 -2.51 -9.92 -13.13
N LYS A 224 -3.53 -9.22 -12.66
CA LYS A 224 -3.67 -7.77 -12.79
C LYS A 224 -2.73 -7.02 -11.83
N LYS A 225 -2.05 -6.00 -12.35
CA LYS A 225 -1.35 -4.99 -11.56
C LYS A 225 -1.77 -3.60 -12.00
N VAL A 226 -2.26 -2.80 -11.04
CA VAL A 226 -2.77 -1.45 -11.29
C VAL A 226 -1.66 -0.42 -11.14
N HIS A 227 -1.58 0.51 -12.11
CA HIS A 227 -0.63 1.60 -12.20
C HIS A 227 -1.36 2.93 -12.30
N LYS A 228 -1.00 3.89 -11.44
CA LYS A 228 -1.60 5.22 -11.44
C LYS A 228 -1.00 6.09 -12.55
N ILE A 229 -1.87 6.75 -13.32
CA ILE A 229 -1.50 7.78 -14.31
C ILE A 229 -1.56 9.16 -13.64
N SER A 230 -2.73 9.53 -13.13
CA SER A 230 -2.95 10.83 -12.52
C SER A 230 -4.06 10.78 -11.48
N GLU A 231 -4.10 11.81 -10.66
CA GLU A 231 -5.15 12.06 -9.69
C GLU A 231 -5.28 13.57 -9.57
N LYS A 232 -6.22 14.13 -10.29
CA LYS A 232 -6.42 15.58 -10.40
C LYS A 232 -7.82 15.93 -10.86
N GLU A 233 -8.11 17.21 -10.88
CA GLU A 233 -9.34 17.75 -11.44
C GLU A 233 -9.21 17.91 -12.96
N TYR A 234 -10.31 17.61 -13.66
CA TYR A 234 -10.48 17.81 -15.09
C TYR A 234 -11.69 18.72 -15.30
N ALA A 235 -11.52 19.76 -16.10
CA ALA A 235 -12.57 20.73 -16.38
C ALA A 235 -13.82 20.05 -16.97
N GLY A 236 -14.99 20.63 -16.72
CA GLY A 236 -16.23 20.19 -17.35
C GLY A 236 -16.21 20.40 -18.86
N ASN A 237 -16.96 19.60 -19.59
CA ASN A 237 -17.06 19.65 -21.06
C ASN A 237 -15.68 19.68 -21.76
N SER A 238 -14.72 18.89 -21.25
CA SER A 238 -13.33 18.91 -21.74
C SER A 238 -12.87 17.57 -22.28
N THR A 239 -11.94 17.65 -23.23
CA THR A 239 -11.22 16.49 -23.78
C THR A 239 -9.72 16.64 -23.51
N THR A 240 -9.12 15.63 -22.92
CA THR A 240 -7.68 15.60 -22.62
C THR A 240 -7.03 14.40 -23.31
N ARG A 241 -6.06 14.63 -24.19
CA ARG A 241 -5.24 13.56 -24.77
C ARG A 241 -4.19 13.13 -23.78
N ILE A 242 -4.05 11.82 -23.57
CA ILE A 242 -3.13 11.22 -22.63
C ILE A 242 -2.31 10.15 -23.35
N THR A 243 -1.01 10.18 -23.11
CA THR A 243 -0.08 9.15 -23.58
C THR A 243 0.70 8.61 -22.39
N ARG A 244 0.88 7.29 -22.33
CA ARG A 244 1.67 6.61 -21.28
C ARG A 244 2.52 5.50 -21.86
N LYS A 245 3.75 5.37 -21.31
CA LYS A 245 4.64 4.26 -21.56
C LYS A 245 4.67 3.32 -20.36
N HIS A 246 4.54 2.03 -20.62
CA HIS A 246 4.74 0.97 -19.64
C HIS A 246 5.94 0.14 -20.02
N SER A 247 6.97 0.09 -19.16
CA SER A 247 8.22 -0.60 -19.45
C SER A 247 8.16 -2.07 -19.03
N PHE A 248 8.60 -2.94 -19.93
CA PHE A 248 8.82 -4.37 -19.70
C PHE A 248 10.29 -4.71 -19.43
N ARG A 249 11.05 -3.74 -18.87
CA ARG A 249 12.41 -3.97 -18.41
C ARG A 249 12.47 -5.13 -17.42
N VAL A 250 13.47 -5.98 -17.58
CA VAL A 250 13.78 -7.03 -16.62
C VAL A 250 14.18 -6.39 -15.29
N VAL A 251 13.53 -6.79 -14.22
CA VAL A 251 13.83 -6.37 -12.85
C VAL A 251 13.95 -7.60 -11.95
N THR A 252 14.84 -7.55 -10.97
CA THR A 252 15.12 -8.69 -10.07
C THR A 252 13.90 -9.18 -9.28
N THR A 253 12.92 -8.30 -9.07
CA THR A 253 11.73 -8.59 -8.25
C THR A 253 10.56 -9.18 -9.04
N ARG A 254 10.66 -9.32 -10.36
CA ARG A 254 9.60 -9.88 -11.21
C ARG A 254 10.19 -10.67 -12.37
N LYS A 255 9.73 -11.92 -12.50
CA LYS A 255 9.91 -12.70 -13.71
C LYS A 255 8.81 -12.32 -14.71
N LEU A 256 9.19 -11.93 -15.93
CA LEU A 256 8.27 -11.78 -17.06
C LEU A 256 8.13 -13.13 -17.77
N HIS A 257 6.93 -13.46 -18.17
CA HIS A 257 6.63 -14.65 -18.98
C HIS A 257 6.16 -14.17 -20.34
N LEU A 258 6.64 -14.80 -21.40
CA LEU A 258 6.25 -14.49 -22.78
C LEU A 258 4.81 -14.91 -23.08
N GLY A 259 4.21 -14.30 -24.09
CA GLY A 259 2.86 -14.61 -24.57
C GLY A 259 1.84 -13.54 -24.20
N LEU A 260 0.57 -13.94 -24.09
CA LEU A 260 -0.56 -13.03 -23.96
C LEU A 260 -0.52 -12.20 -22.70
N HIS A 261 -0.63 -10.89 -22.88
CA HIS A 261 -0.86 -9.88 -21.84
C HIS A 261 -2.05 -9.03 -22.23
N GLN A 262 -2.60 -8.29 -21.25
CA GLN A 262 -3.69 -7.36 -21.53
C GLN A 262 -3.45 -6.03 -20.82
N ILE A 263 -4.02 -4.96 -21.39
CA ILE A 263 -4.08 -3.63 -20.77
C ILE A 263 -5.51 -3.12 -20.77
N ALA A 264 -5.92 -2.50 -19.67
CA ALA A 264 -7.21 -1.84 -19.54
C ALA A 264 -7.07 -0.49 -18.84
N MET A 265 -7.89 0.49 -19.22
CA MET A 265 -7.99 1.75 -18.50
C MET A 265 -8.90 1.59 -17.28
N ILE A 266 -8.60 2.33 -16.22
CA ILE A 266 -9.38 2.33 -14.98
C ILE A 266 -9.61 3.80 -14.58
N ILE A 267 -10.89 4.16 -14.41
CA ILE A 267 -11.30 5.49 -13.97
C ILE A 267 -12.11 5.37 -12.69
N ASN A 268 -11.67 6.02 -11.62
CA ASN A 268 -12.31 5.97 -10.30
C ASN A 268 -12.69 4.54 -9.88
N GLY A 269 -11.79 3.57 -10.15
CA GLY A 269 -12.00 2.16 -9.85
C GLY A 269 -12.79 1.35 -10.89
N ASN A 270 -13.45 1.99 -11.84
CA ASN A 270 -14.18 1.32 -12.91
C ASN A 270 -13.24 0.96 -14.06
N GLU A 271 -13.22 -0.31 -14.42
CA GLU A 271 -12.39 -0.82 -15.51
C GLU A 271 -13.14 -0.80 -16.84
N PHE A 272 -12.45 -0.33 -17.87
CA PHE A 272 -12.94 -0.30 -19.25
C PHE A 272 -12.50 -1.56 -20.01
N GLU A 273 -12.74 -1.57 -21.32
CA GLU A 273 -12.38 -2.66 -22.22
C GLU A 273 -10.88 -3.03 -22.12
N LYS A 274 -10.59 -4.33 -22.25
CA LYS A 274 -9.24 -4.86 -22.25
C LYS A 274 -8.75 -5.02 -23.68
N TYR A 275 -7.48 -4.66 -23.89
CA TYR A 275 -6.78 -4.77 -25.16
C TYR A 275 -5.65 -5.77 -25.02
N ASP A 276 -5.58 -6.73 -25.92
CA ASP A 276 -4.57 -7.79 -25.95
C ASP A 276 -3.28 -7.28 -26.59
N PHE A 277 -2.15 -7.77 -26.09
CA PHE A 277 -0.84 -7.67 -26.72
C PHE A 277 0.04 -8.85 -26.31
N GLU A 278 1.02 -9.19 -27.14
CA GLU A 278 1.99 -10.23 -26.84
C GLU A 278 3.30 -9.69 -26.35
N LEU A 279 3.83 -10.29 -25.29
CA LEU A 279 5.22 -10.07 -24.85
C LEU A 279 6.09 -11.13 -25.52
N ILE A 280 7.08 -10.68 -26.31
CA ILE A 280 8.02 -11.51 -27.07
C ILE A 280 9.46 -11.27 -26.61
N GLU A 281 10.42 -12.13 -27.06
CA GLU A 281 11.86 -11.95 -26.75
C GLU A 281 12.47 -10.69 -27.37
#